data_fef39def121e23e2580568682c4e3c65
#
_entry.id   fef39def121e23e2580568682c4e3c65
#
_cell.length_a   1.000
_cell.length_b   1.000
_cell.length_c   1.000
_cell.angle_alpha   90.00
_cell.angle_beta   90.00
_cell.angle_gamma   90.00
#
_symmetry.space_group_name_H-M   'P 1'
#
loop_
_entity.id
_entity.type
_entity.pdbx_description
1 polymer ?
#
loop_
_entity_poly.entity_id
_entity_poly.type
_entity_poly.pdbx_seq_one_letter_code
_entity_poly.pdbx_strand_id
1 'polypeptide(L)'
;MQMNGMNTVRLMRTAALFLLFSFSQLSYAGNGPTTVLYHETLDASNCPADIVLPEGAAYKAGGLSVTKAGELVKLDRYYSLAERTVRYVARFSEDAVALFTSNSNDFTAFVNMPDKKWGIKLPAGFRTYTDRDVAAKFLDPAHDYLVEITRYYSTMTAVLTDLYTGEEARLQVTNDGAGGAGPGVVNNGVRVGLLHDYYCFGLESGAELLVKEMTVQARQCDYTLLIYGDSITEPDDYYPAAIFDKNWVKLIIDNVPGKAAASGRGGTQIGEILLRIKNELPYVHSKYVMVTIGTNDGNTEENLSELVEYILAQGSIPVLNNIPSNEHNSQVEVNAMIDKIRRKYGIKGARFDIPTSLAHDGKEVDESTMWVEEYRFGSYRHHPNEKGARLMYLQTLVDVPEIYE
;
A
#
# COMPACT_ATOMS: atom_id res chain seq x y z
N MET A 1 62.22 17.45 -50.76
CA MET A 1 61.11 18.36 -50.68
C MET A 1 59.87 17.53 -50.33
N GLN A 2 59.72 17.16 -49.17
CA GLN A 2 59.02 17.68 -48.02
C GLN A 2 57.54 17.92 -48.25
N MET A 3 56.72 17.09 -47.61
CA MET A 3 55.74 17.64 -46.69
C MET A 3 55.14 16.53 -45.81
N ASN A 4 55.06 16.83 -44.52
CA ASN A 4 54.58 16.03 -43.42
C ASN A 4 53.05 15.80 -43.49
N GLY A 5 52.61 14.56 -43.23
CA GLY A 5 51.24 14.25 -42.91
C GLY A 5 51.08 14.02 -41.41
N MET A 6 50.38 14.92 -40.75
CA MET A 6 50.02 14.80 -39.34
C MET A 6 48.86 13.84 -39.13
N ASN A 7 49.08 12.78 -38.37
CA ASN A 7 48.05 11.91 -37.82
C ASN A 7 47.23 12.67 -36.76
N THR A 8 45.95 12.85 -37.03
CA THR A 8 44.98 13.35 -36.08
C THR A 8 44.30 12.16 -35.37
N VAL A 9 44.76 11.86 -34.18
CA VAL A 9 44.04 10.94 -33.25
C VAL A 9 42.81 11.64 -32.77
N ARG A 10 41.62 11.14 -33.17
CA ARG A 10 40.33 11.54 -32.58
C ARG A 10 40.17 10.87 -31.21
N LEU A 11 40.35 11.61 -30.15
CA LEU A 11 39.82 11.25 -28.83
C LEU A 11 38.31 11.37 -28.86
N MET A 12 37.61 10.26 -28.83
CA MET A 12 36.18 10.23 -28.44
C MET A 12 36.12 10.41 -26.92
N ARG A 13 35.74 11.60 -26.49
CA ARG A 13 35.32 11.87 -25.11
C ARG A 13 33.87 11.38 -25.00
N THR A 14 33.68 10.28 -24.29
CA THR A 14 32.37 9.86 -23.80
C THR A 14 31.93 10.88 -22.74
N ALA A 15 31.09 11.82 -23.12
CA ALA A 15 30.42 12.70 -22.19
C ALA A 15 29.26 11.90 -21.56
N ALA A 16 29.41 11.49 -20.32
CA ALA A 16 28.30 11.02 -19.51
C ALA A 16 27.38 12.23 -19.27
N LEU A 17 26.29 12.24 -20.00
CA LEU A 17 25.22 13.25 -19.85
C LEU A 17 24.40 12.87 -18.61
N PHE A 18 24.72 13.44 -17.46
CA PHE A 18 23.80 13.48 -16.32
C PHE A 18 22.64 14.41 -16.69
N LEU A 19 21.58 13.86 -17.23
CA LEU A 19 20.32 14.57 -17.41
C LEU A 19 19.64 14.68 -16.04
N LEU A 20 19.79 15.84 -15.42
CA LEU A 20 18.94 16.30 -14.34
C LEU A 20 17.56 16.58 -14.91
N PHE A 21 16.68 15.59 -14.86
CA PHE A 21 15.27 15.79 -15.18
C PHE A 21 14.61 16.61 -14.07
N SER A 22 14.28 17.85 -14.37
CA SER A 22 13.35 18.65 -13.58
C SER A 22 11.93 18.09 -13.83
N PHE A 23 11.44 17.30 -12.88
CA PHE A 23 10.09 16.76 -12.95
C PHE A 23 9.06 17.87 -12.76
N SER A 24 8.19 18.07 -13.75
CA SER A 24 6.95 18.81 -13.58
C SER A 24 6.05 18.02 -12.61
N GLN A 25 5.98 18.49 -11.38
CA GLN A 25 5.12 17.94 -10.34
C GLN A 25 3.67 18.25 -10.69
N LEU A 26 2.93 17.25 -11.16
CA LEU A 26 1.47 17.31 -11.10
C LEU A 26 1.05 17.00 -9.66
N SER A 27 0.50 18.01 -9.02
CA SER A 27 0.08 18.04 -7.62
C SER A 27 -1.10 17.11 -7.36
N TYR A 28 -0.80 15.93 -6.82
CA TYR A 28 -1.74 15.23 -5.95
C TYR A 28 -1.03 14.89 -4.65
N ALA A 29 -1.51 15.51 -3.58
CA ALA A 29 -1.25 15.25 -2.17
C ALA A 29 0.22 15.10 -1.74
N GLY A 30 0.80 16.17 -1.20
CA GLY A 30 2.03 16.15 -0.40
C GLY A 30 3.32 16.35 -1.20
N ASN A 31 3.77 17.60 -1.28
CA ASN A 31 5.09 17.99 -1.82
C ASN A 31 6.22 17.73 -0.81
N GLY A 32 6.14 16.66 -0.02
CA GLY A 32 7.19 16.31 0.92
C GLY A 32 8.43 15.75 0.19
N PRO A 33 9.62 15.88 0.78
CA PRO A 33 10.84 15.28 0.25
C PRO A 33 10.69 13.76 0.16
N THR A 34 11.37 13.16 -0.82
CA THR A 34 11.47 11.71 -0.95
C THR A 34 12.75 11.21 -0.32
N THR A 35 12.69 10.06 0.36
CA THR A 35 13.83 9.36 0.90
C THR A 35 14.04 8.08 0.11
N VAL A 36 15.24 7.87 -0.43
CA VAL A 36 15.61 6.61 -1.09
C VAL A 36 15.82 5.55 -0.02
N LEU A 37 15.02 4.47 -0.09
CA LEU A 37 15.10 3.33 0.81
C LEU A 37 15.93 2.19 0.23
N TYR A 38 15.95 2.11 -1.10
CA TYR A 38 16.67 1.10 -1.87
C TYR A 38 17.05 1.68 -3.22
N HIS A 39 18.27 1.42 -3.69
CA HIS A 39 18.71 1.77 -5.03
C HIS A 39 19.86 0.86 -5.42
N GLU A 40 19.65 0.06 -6.47
CA GLU A 40 20.67 -0.85 -6.99
C GLU A 40 20.61 -0.92 -8.52
N THR A 41 21.78 -0.98 -9.12
CA THR A 41 21.93 -1.46 -10.49
C THR A 41 21.91 -3.00 -10.47
N LEU A 42 21.21 -3.61 -11.42
CA LEU A 42 20.96 -5.04 -11.45
C LEU A 42 21.75 -5.71 -12.58
N ASP A 43 23.06 -5.64 -12.53
CA ASP A 43 23.92 -6.25 -13.57
C ASP A 43 24.94 -7.25 -12.98
N ALA A 44 25.68 -7.91 -13.86
CA ALA A 44 26.65 -8.93 -13.48
C ALA A 44 27.84 -8.38 -12.62
N SER A 45 28.03 -7.08 -12.57
CA SER A 45 29.05 -6.42 -11.72
C SER A 45 28.52 -6.09 -10.33
N ASN A 46 27.18 -6.02 -10.18
CA ASN A 46 26.49 -5.79 -8.91
C ASN A 46 25.31 -6.75 -8.81
N CYS A 47 25.48 -7.84 -8.05
CA CYS A 47 24.49 -8.87 -7.82
C CYS A 47 23.93 -8.73 -6.39
N PRO A 48 22.92 -7.86 -6.14
CA PRO A 48 22.40 -7.64 -4.80
C PRO A 48 21.91 -8.93 -4.16
N ALA A 49 22.37 -9.23 -2.95
CA ALA A 49 22.07 -10.48 -2.24
C ALA A 49 20.60 -10.59 -1.79
N ASP A 50 19.89 -9.47 -1.75
CA ASP A 50 18.47 -9.38 -1.38
C ASP A 50 17.52 -9.48 -2.59
N ILE A 51 18.05 -9.75 -3.78
CA ILE A 51 17.24 -10.11 -4.94
C ILE A 51 17.18 -11.62 -5.07
N VAL A 52 15.99 -12.19 -4.89
CA VAL A 52 15.72 -13.63 -5.06
C VAL A 52 15.42 -13.91 -6.53
N LEU A 53 16.26 -14.73 -7.14
CA LEU A 53 16.15 -15.10 -8.55
C LEU A 53 15.39 -16.41 -8.70
N PRO A 54 14.30 -16.45 -9.47
CA PRO A 54 13.66 -17.70 -9.88
C PRO A 54 14.45 -18.36 -11.03
N GLU A 55 14.02 -19.56 -11.41
CA GLU A 55 14.53 -20.21 -12.63
C GLU A 55 14.31 -19.32 -13.86
N GLY A 56 15.30 -19.22 -14.74
CA GLY A 56 15.24 -18.38 -15.94
C GLY A 56 15.49 -16.89 -15.69
N ALA A 57 15.91 -16.52 -14.49
CA ALA A 57 16.42 -15.17 -14.19
C ALA A 57 17.93 -15.23 -13.92
N ALA A 58 18.69 -14.31 -14.49
CA ALA A 58 20.14 -14.23 -14.30
C ALA A 58 20.65 -12.80 -14.51
N TYR A 59 21.67 -12.43 -13.73
CA TYR A 59 22.43 -11.22 -13.97
C TYR A 59 23.27 -11.34 -15.23
N LYS A 60 23.16 -10.36 -16.13
CA LYS A 60 23.95 -10.24 -17.36
C LYS A 60 24.65 -8.90 -17.41
N ALA A 61 25.52 -8.73 -18.39
CA ALA A 61 26.06 -7.40 -18.67
C ALA A 61 24.90 -6.44 -19.05
N GLY A 62 24.72 -5.40 -18.26
CA GLY A 62 23.71 -4.36 -18.49
C GLY A 62 22.32 -4.62 -17.93
N GLY A 63 22.10 -5.66 -17.12
CA GLY A 63 20.85 -5.85 -16.41
C GLY A 63 20.58 -7.26 -15.90
N LEU A 64 19.54 -7.38 -15.07
CA LEU A 64 18.96 -8.66 -14.68
C LEU A 64 17.96 -9.10 -15.76
N SER A 65 18.27 -10.20 -16.42
CA SER A 65 17.46 -10.79 -17.49
C SER A 65 16.51 -11.84 -16.93
N VAL A 66 15.23 -11.73 -17.26
CA VAL A 66 14.19 -12.73 -17.00
C VAL A 66 13.72 -13.29 -18.34
N THR A 67 13.84 -14.61 -18.53
CA THR A 67 13.54 -15.30 -19.78
C THR A 67 12.49 -16.39 -19.64
N LYS A 68 12.04 -16.69 -18.42
CA LYS A 68 11.00 -17.68 -18.15
C LYS A 68 9.73 -16.99 -17.69
N ALA A 69 8.63 -17.24 -18.38
CA ALA A 69 7.31 -16.73 -18.02
C ALA A 69 6.72 -17.43 -16.79
N GLY A 70 5.88 -16.71 -16.06
CA GLY A 70 5.14 -17.23 -14.90
C GLY A 70 5.90 -17.19 -13.59
N GLU A 71 7.18 -16.79 -13.59
CA GLU A 71 8.00 -16.68 -12.39
C GLU A 71 8.38 -15.23 -12.13
N LEU A 72 8.50 -14.85 -10.84
CA LEU A 72 8.79 -13.48 -10.44
C LEU A 72 10.14 -13.38 -9.71
N VAL A 73 10.94 -12.42 -10.13
CA VAL A 73 12.06 -11.91 -9.33
C VAL A 73 11.47 -11.15 -8.15
N LYS A 74 12.00 -11.40 -6.93
CA LYS A 74 11.52 -10.75 -5.70
C LYS A 74 12.63 -9.96 -5.04
N LEU A 75 12.37 -8.71 -4.67
CA LEU A 75 13.19 -8.00 -3.70
C LEU A 75 12.80 -8.49 -2.28
N ASP A 76 13.74 -9.19 -1.60
CA ASP A 76 13.51 -9.80 -0.30
C ASP A 76 13.63 -8.77 0.85
N ARG A 77 12.96 -7.66 0.68
CA ARG A 77 12.79 -6.61 1.67
C ARG A 77 11.31 -6.28 1.79
N TYR A 78 10.80 -6.36 3.00
CA TYR A 78 9.41 -6.04 3.31
C TYR A 78 9.22 -4.54 3.44
N TYR A 79 8.36 -3.95 2.62
CA TYR A 79 8.04 -2.53 2.64
C TYR A 79 6.56 -2.28 2.90
N SER A 80 6.25 -1.13 3.51
CA SER A 80 4.93 -0.54 3.30
C SER A 80 4.81 -0.17 1.82
N LEU A 81 3.68 -0.48 1.22
CA LEU A 81 3.38 -0.06 -0.16
C LEU A 81 2.69 1.31 -0.21
N ALA A 82 2.21 1.82 0.95
CA ALA A 82 1.58 3.14 1.04
C ALA A 82 2.64 4.25 1.08
N GLU A 83 2.37 5.34 0.36
CA GLU A 83 3.24 6.49 0.21
C GLU A 83 4.66 6.09 -0.25
N ARG A 84 4.70 5.11 -1.15
CA ARG A 84 5.92 4.57 -1.75
C ARG A 84 5.87 4.68 -3.25
N THR A 85 7.05 4.92 -3.81
CA THR A 85 7.30 4.83 -5.26
C THR A 85 8.36 3.77 -5.50
N VAL A 86 8.05 2.78 -6.33
CA VAL A 86 9.04 1.87 -6.90
C VAL A 86 9.29 2.26 -8.35
N ARG A 87 10.56 2.23 -8.73
CA ARG A 87 11.03 2.55 -10.08
C ARG A 87 11.87 1.42 -10.62
N TYR A 88 11.68 1.14 -11.89
CA TYR A 88 12.51 0.20 -12.62
C TYR A 88 12.98 0.85 -13.92
N VAL A 89 14.26 0.72 -14.23
CA VAL A 89 14.76 0.97 -15.59
C VAL A 89 14.78 -0.37 -16.30
N ALA A 90 13.99 -0.51 -17.37
CA ALA A 90 13.78 -1.80 -18.01
C ALA A 90 13.78 -1.71 -19.53
N ARG A 91 14.09 -2.84 -20.21
CA ARG A 91 13.93 -3.07 -21.64
C ARG A 91 13.12 -4.35 -21.86
N PHE A 92 12.35 -4.38 -22.92
CA PHE A 92 11.42 -5.46 -23.23
C PHE A 92 11.71 -6.04 -24.62
N SER A 93 11.71 -7.38 -24.77
CA SER A 93 11.68 -7.97 -26.11
C SER A 93 10.38 -7.61 -26.84
N GLU A 94 10.37 -7.71 -28.17
CA GLU A 94 9.25 -7.33 -29.03
C GLU A 94 7.93 -8.06 -28.69
N ASP A 95 8.05 -9.28 -28.18
CA ASP A 95 6.95 -10.18 -27.80
C ASP A 95 6.63 -10.19 -26.30
N ALA A 96 7.30 -9.34 -25.50
CA ALA A 96 7.18 -9.38 -24.05
C ALA A 96 5.85 -8.84 -23.54
N VAL A 97 5.25 -9.58 -22.58
CA VAL A 97 4.30 -9.05 -21.63
C VAL A 97 4.97 -9.09 -20.25
N ALA A 98 5.41 -7.93 -19.77
CA ALA A 98 6.15 -7.78 -18.53
C ALA A 98 5.25 -7.34 -17.40
N LEU A 99 5.50 -7.84 -16.18
CA LEU A 99 4.73 -7.59 -14.97
C LEU A 99 5.60 -6.92 -13.91
N PHE A 100 5.02 -5.92 -13.22
CA PHE A 100 5.58 -5.24 -12.06
C PHE A 100 4.53 -5.26 -10.95
N THR A 101 4.78 -6.01 -9.90
CA THR A 101 3.75 -6.38 -8.92
C THR A 101 4.30 -6.43 -7.50
N SER A 102 3.50 -6.94 -6.58
CA SER A 102 3.91 -7.40 -5.25
C SER A 102 3.85 -8.92 -5.16
N ASN A 103 4.40 -9.51 -4.10
CA ASN A 103 4.38 -10.95 -3.91
C ASN A 103 2.96 -11.53 -3.80
N SER A 104 2.01 -10.75 -3.28
CA SER A 104 0.59 -11.13 -3.22
C SER A 104 -0.20 -10.87 -4.50
N ASN A 105 0.41 -10.29 -5.52
CA ASN A 105 -0.23 -9.89 -6.78
C ASN A 105 -1.43 -8.93 -6.59
N ASP A 106 -1.41 -8.12 -5.55
CA ASP A 106 -2.48 -7.17 -5.25
C ASP A 106 -2.73 -6.18 -6.37
N PHE A 107 -1.65 -5.58 -6.88
CA PHE A 107 -1.64 -4.70 -8.04
C PHE A 107 -0.55 -5.14 -8.97
N THR A 108 -0.86 -5.25 -10.22
CA THR A 108 0.11 -5.59 -11.25
C THR A 108 0.07 -4.55 -12.35
N ALA A 109 1.08 -3.71 -12.42
CA ALA A 109 1.32 -2.90 -13.60
C ALA A 109 1.94 -3.80 -14.69
N PHE A 110 1.56 -3.62 -15.95
CA PHE A 110 2.07 -4.42 -17.05
C PHE A 110 2.40 -3.61 -18.29
N VAL A 111 3.43 -4.03 -18.98
CA VAL A 111 3.76 -3.60 -20.34
C VAL A 111 3.40 -4.74 -21.29
N ASN A 112 2.61 -4.48 -22.32
CA ASN A 112 2.31 -5.42 -23.38
C ASN A 112 2.92 -4.87 -24.69
N MET A 113 4.06 -5.40 -25.07
CA MET A 113 4.79 -4.99 -26.27
C MET A 113 4.04 -5.31 -27.57
N PRO A 114 3.46 -6.51 -27.76
CA PRO A 114 2.68 -6.83 -28.95
C PRO A 114 1.50 -5.86 -29.19
N ASP A 115 0.76 -5.56 -28.17
CA ASP A 115 -0.45 -4.73 -28.28
C ASP A 115 -0.17 -3.22 -28.12
N LYS A 116 1.08 -2.85 -27.83
CA LYS A 116 1.48 -1.47 -27.52
C LYS A 116 0.63 -0.85 -26.40
N LYS A 117 0.56 -1.55 -25.26
CA LYS A 117 -0.25 -1.14 -24.10
C LYS A 117 0.57 -1.03 -22.83
N TRP A 118 0.20 -0.06 -22.02
CA TRP A 118 0.57 0.07 -20.62
C TRP A 118 -0.68 -0.04 -19.75
N GLY A 119 -0.67 -0.86 -18.70
CA GLY A 119 -1.89 -1.12 -17.96
C GLY A 119 -1.68 -1.52 -16.51
N ILE A 120 -2.81 -1.64 -15.79
CA ILE A 120 -2.89 -2.15 -14.44
C ILE A 120 -3.91 -3.29 -14.43
N LYS A 121 -3.44 -4.49 -14.10
CA LYS A 121 -4.30 -5.64 -13.79
C LYS A 121 -4.74 -5.53 -12.34
N LEU A 122 -6.01 -5.81 -12.10
CA LEU A 122 -6.58 -5.88 -10.77
C LEU A 122 -6.72 -7.34 -10.37
N PRO A 123 -6.61 -7.69 -9.06
CA PRO A 123 -6.66 -9.07 -8.62
C PRO A 123 -7.93 -9.77 -9.07
N ALA A 124 -7.79 -10.97 -9.61
CA ALA A 124 -8.94 -11.80 -9.98
C ALA A 124 -9.61 -12.37 -8.73
N GLY A 125 -10.93 -12.41 -8.72
CA GLY A 125 -11.70 -13.27 -7.81
C GLY A 125 -12.54 -12.58 -6.75
N PHE A 126 -12.39 -11.28 -6.50
CA PHE A 126 -13.18 -10.61 -5.48
C PHE A 126 -14.31 -9.72 -6.02
N ARG A 127 -14.18 -9.14 -7.19
CA ARG A 127 -15.25 -8.40 -7.89
C ARG A 127 -14.85 -8.28 -9.36
N THR A 128 -15.83 -7.99 -10.22
CA THR A 128 -15.60 -7.77 -11.65
C THR A 128 -14.85 -6.47 -11.89
N TYR A 129 -13.55 -6.47 -11.62
CA TYR A 129 -12.68 -5.43 -12.12
C TYR A 129 -12.24 -5.77 -13.54
N THR A 130 -12.33 -4.81 -14.40
CA THR A 130 -11.69 -4.87 -15.70
C THR A 130 -10.29 -4.29 -15.59
N ASP A 131 -9.33 -4.94 -16.23
CA ASP A 131 -8.00 -4.35 -16.40
C ASP A 131 -8.15 -2.96 -17.02
N ARG A 132 -7.36 -2.01 -16.53
CA ARG A 132 -7.30 -0.67 -17.11
C ARG A 132 -6.02 -0.55 -17.89
N ASP A 133 -6.13 -0.18 -19.14
CA ASP A 133 -4.96 0.05 -20.00
C ASP A 133 -5.12 1.30 -20.87
N VAL A 134 -3.97 1.79 -21.34
CA VAL A 134 -3.87 2.88 -22.31
C VAL A 134 -2.91 2.50 -23.41
N ALA A 135 -3.11 3.06 -24.59
CA ALA A 135 -2.19 2.88 -25.71
C ALA A 135 -0.84 3.54 -25.38
N ALA A 136 0.24 2.78 -25.58
CA ALA A 136 1.63 3.20 -25.47
C ALA A 136 2.34 2.95 -26.82
N LYS A 137 1.93 3.70 -27.85
CA LYS A 137 2.39 3.51 -29.23
C LYS A 137 3.89 3.73 -29.42
N PHE A 138 4.53 4.44 -28.49
CA PHE A 138 5.97 4.69 -28.46
C PHE A 138 6.80 3.45 -28.03
N LEU A 139 6.17 2.35 -27.63
CA LEU A 139 6.89 1.15 -27.24
C LEU A 139 7.74 0.61 -28.40
N ASP A 140 9.05 0.51 -28.19
CA ASP A 140 10.06 0.02 -29.13
C ASP A 140 11.04 -0.91 -28.38
N PRO A 141 11.31 -2.14 -28.83
CA PRO A 141 12.21 -3.06 -28.15
C PRO A 141 13.68 -2.58 -28.10
N ALA A 142 14.05 -1.57 -28.88
CA ALA A 142 15.38 -0.95 -28.84
C ALA A 142 15.54 0.06 -27.69
N HIS A 143 14.45 0.54 -27.10
CA HIS A 143 14.48 1.58 -26.08
C HIS A 143 14.51 1.04 -24.65
N ASP A 144 15.01 1.85 -23.73
CA ASP A 144 14.87 1.65 -22.30
C ASP A 144 13.71 2.49 -21.78
N TYR A 145 13.04 1.98 -20.77
CA TYR A 145 11.86 2.59 -20.16
C TYR A 145 12.05 2.78 -18.65
N LEU A 146 11.54 3.89 -18.13
CA LEU A 146 11.31 4.06 -16.72
C LEU A 146 9.87 3.62 -16.41
N VAL A 147 9.74 2.57 -15.63
CA VAL A 147 8.49 2.14 -15.01
C VAL A 147 8.42 2.74 -13.61
N GLU A 148 7.43 3.57 -13.33
CA GLU A 148 7.24 4.19 -12.02
C GLU A 148 5.85 3.86 -11.49
N ILE A 149 5.78 3.28 -10.28
CA ILE A 149 4.54 2.91 -9.61
C ILE A 149 4.52 3.58 -8.24
N THR A 150 3.56 4.48 -8.04
CA THR A 150 3.37 5.18 -6.77
C THR A 150 2.05 4.76 -6.15
N ARG A 151 2.08 4.26 -4.92
CA ARG A 151 0.89 3.93 -4.12
C ARG A 151 0.72 4.94 -3.00
N TYR A 152 -0.51 5.40 -2.87
CA TYR A 152 -1.01 6.18 -1.74
C TYR A 152 -2.01 5.33 -0.96
N TYR A 153 -2.57 5.85 0.12
CA TYR A 153 -3.66 5.14 0.80
C TYR A 153 -4.92 5.02 -0.07
N SER A 154 -5.22 6.02 -0.90
CA SER A 154 -6.46 6.09 -1.69
C SER A 154 -6.28 6.00 -3.20
N THR A 155 -5.06 5.95 -3.70
CA THR A 155 -4.79 6.03 -5.14
C THR A 155 -3.49 5.31 -5.50
N MET A 156 -3.47 4.67 -6.64
CA MET A 156 -2.26 4.19 -7.28
C MET A 156 -2.06 4.91 -8.60
N THR A 157 -0.85 5.37 -8.85
CA THR A 157 -0.43 5.95 -10.13
C THR A 157 0.66 5.09 -10.73
N ALA A 158 0.55 4.77 -12.01
CA ALA A 158 1.55 4.04 -12.77
C ALA A 158 1.93 4.84 -14.01
N VAL A 159 3.22 5.07 -14.21
CA VAL A 159 3.77 5.83 -15.33
C VAL A 159 4.82 4.99 -16.04
N LEU A 160 4.74 4.95 -17.35
CA LEU A 160 5.75 4.38 -18.23
C LEU A 160 6.32 5.50 -19.08
N THR A 161 7.63 5.74 -18.99
CA THR A 161 8.33 6.78 -19.76
C THR A 161 9.36 6.13 -20.66
N ASP A 162 9.33 6.44 -21.95
CA ASP A 162 10.39 6.10 -22.88
C ASP A 162 11.61 7.00 -22.61
N LEU A 163 12.72 6.41 -22.21
CA LEU A 163 13.93 7.16 -21.87
C LEU A 163 14.67 7.71 -23.10
N TYR A 164 14.31 7.28 -24.31
CA TYR A 164 14.89 7.78 -25.55
C TYR A 164 14.10 8.95 -26.13
N THR A 165 12.75 8.88 -26.13
CA THR A 165 11.88 9.93 -26.71
C THR A 165 11.34 10.89 -25.68
N GLY A 166 11.23 10.49 -24.44
CA GLY A 166 10.57 11.22 -23.37
C GLY A 166 9.04 11.11 -23.38
N GLU A 167 8.46 10.27 -24.29
CA GLU A 167 7.02 10.03 -24.30
C GLU A 167 6.56 9.24 -23.09
N GLU A 168 5.36 9.55 -22.60
CA GLU A 168 4.80 8.95 -21.38
C GLU A 168 3.41 8.35 -21.61
N ALA A 169 3.15 7.23 -20.94
CA ALA A 169 1.82 6.68 -20.74
C ALA A 169 1.53 6.62 -19.25
N ARG A 170 0.41 7.22 -18.80
CA ARG A 170 0.05 7.36 -17.40
C ARG A 170 -1.32 6.78 -17.11
N LEU A 171 -1.40 6.04 -16.01
CA LEU A 171 -2.62 5.50 -15.45
C LEU A 171 -2.76 5.91 -13.99
N GLN A 172 -4.00 6.12 -13.57
CA GLN A 172 -4.35 6.30 -12.17
C GLN A 172 -5.57 5.46 -11.86
N VAL A 173 -5.49 4.70 -10.78
CA VAL A 173 -6.60 3.96 -10.22
C VAL A 173 -6.95 4.59 -8.87
N THR A 174 -8.18 5.08 -8.76
CA THR A 174 -8.74 5.57 -7.51
C THR A 174 -10.07 4.84 -7.32
N ASN A 175 -10.34 4.37 -6.12
CA ASN A 175 -11.68 3.92 -5.80
C ASN A 175 -12.49 5.14 -5.36
N ASP A 176 -13.53 5.46 -6.11
CA ASP A 176 -14.45 6.55 -5.82
C ASP A 176 -15.60 6.15 -4.88
N GLY A 177 -15.56 4.93 -4.34
CA GLY A 177 -16.61 4.39 -3.48
C GLY A 177 -17.81 3.83 -4.22
N ALA A 178 -17.93 4.07 -5.53
CA ALA A 178 -19.10 3.65 -6.30
C ALA A 178 -19.04 2.18 -6.74
N GLY A 179 -17.87 1.59 -6.83
CA GLY A 179 -17.65 0.28 -7.43
C GLY A 179 -17.42 -0.87 -6.45
N GLY A 180 -17.39 -0.62 -5.18
CA GLY A 180 -16.96 -1.60 -4.19
C GLY A 180 -15.51 -2.01 -4.40
N ALA A 181 -14.79 -1.99 -3.34
CA ALA A 181 -13.40 -2.33 -3.34
C ALA A 181 -13.20 -3.84 -3.33
N GLY A 182 -12.18 -4.30 -3.98
CA GLY A 182 -11.63 -5.63 -3.82
C GLY A 182 -10.25 -5.53 -3.18
N PRO A 183 -9.61 -6.63 -2.84
CA PRO A 183 -8.23 -6.62 -2.39
C PRO A 183 -7.36 -5.81 -3.33
N GLY A 184 -6.55 -4.91 -2.77
CA GLY A 184 -5.64 -4.07 -3.56
C GLY A 184 -6.24 -2.82 -4.17
N VAL A 185 -7.54 -2.61 -4.15
CA VAL A 185 -8.15 -1.35 -4.59
C VAL A 185 -8.25 -0.37 -3.45
N VAL A 186 -7.84 0.85 -3.67
CA VAL A 186 -7.79 1.90 -2.65
C VAL A 186 -9.03 2.75 -2.76
N ASN A 187 -9.77 2.94 -1.66
CA ASN A 187 -11.08 3.55 -1.68
C ASN A 187 -11.15 4.77 -0.76
N ASN A 188 -11.21 5.97 -1.32
CA ASN A 188 -11.48 7.23 -0.62
C ASN A 188 -10.76 7.39 0.75
N GLY A 189 -9.46 7.11 0.79
CA GLY A 189 -8.66 7.14 2.01
C GLY A 189 -8.77 5.90 2.88
N VAL A 190 -9.70 4.99 2.60
CA VAL A 190 -9.77 3.68 3.23
C VAL A 190 -8.99 2.68 2.40
N ARG A 191 -8.15 1.96 3.06
CA ARG A 191 -7.30 1.02 2.38
C ARG A 191 -7.93 -0.34 2.22
N VAL A 192 -7.72 -0.92 1.06
CA VAL A 192 -8.08 -2.28 0.68
C VAL A 192 -6.86 -3.07 0.26
N GLY A 193 -6.77 -4.31 0.70
CA GLY A 193 -5.70 -5.21 0.33
C GLY A 193 -4.41 -4.99 1.14
N LEU A 194 -3.30 -5.60 0.69
CA LEU A 194 -2.01 -5.50 1.36
C LEU A 194 -1.33 -4.15 1.07
N LEU A 195 -1.00 -3.38 2.13
CA LEU A 195 -0.12 -2.21 2.02
C LEU A 195 1.34 -2.54 2.34
N HIS A 196 1.61 -3.78 2.76
CA HIS A 196 2.96 -4.27 3.01
C HIS A 196 3.19 -5.53 2.22
N ASP A 197 4.23 -5.56 1.44
CA ASP A 197 4.65 -6.73 0.70
C ASP A 197 6.05 -6.54 0.12
N TYR A 198 6.48 -7.53 -0.62
CA TYR A 198 7.72 -7.53 -1.38
C TYR A 198 7.45 -7.04 -2.80
N TYR A 199 8.31 -6.18 -3.34
CA TYR A 199 8.23 -5.81 -4.76
C TYR A 199 8.74 -6.94 -5.64
N CYS A 200 8.01 -7.20 -6.71
CA CYS A 200 8.31 -8.27 -7.66
C CYS A 200 8.19 -7.76 -9.10
N PHE A 201 8.91 -8.42 -10.01
CA PHE A 201 8.76 -8.22 -11.44
C PHE A 201 9.07 -9.52 -12.22
N GLY A 202 8.54 -9.66 -13.42
CA GLY A 202 8.76 -10.83 -14.25
C GLY A 202 8.07 -10.78 -15.60
N LEU A 203 8.01 -11.93 -16.28
CA LEU A 203 7.31 -12.10 -17.54
C LEU A 203 6.01 -12.88 -17.36
N GLU A 204 4.94 -12.42 -17.98
CA GLU A 204 3.75 -13.22 -18.24
C GLU A 204 3.93 -14.04 -19.52
N SER A 205 4.56 -13.44 -20.54
CA SER A 205 4.93 -14.08 -21.80
C SER A 205 6.05 -13.33 -22.52
N GLY A 206 6.64 -13.91 -23.53
CA GLY A 206 7.67 -13.32 -24.36
C GLY A 206 9.07 -13.83 -24.05
N ALA A 207 10.06 -13.32 -24.78
CA ALA A 207 11.41 -13.84 -24.76
C ALA A 207 12.28 -13.27 -23.64
N GLU A 208 12.18 -11.96 -23.34
CA GLU A 208 13.03 -11.34 -22.33
C GLU A 208 12.43 -10.05 -21.73
N LEU A 209 12.58 -9.93 -20.42
CA LEU A 209 12.53 -8.69 -19.66
C LEU A 209 13.93 -8.45 -19.10
N LEU A 210 14.55 -7.30 -19.42
CA LEU A 210 15.84 -6.89 -18.87
C LEU A 210 15.62 -5.70 -17.92
N VAL A 211 15.83 -5.89 -16.61
CA VAL A 211 15.76 -4.81 -15.60
C VAL A 211 17.16 -4.37 -15.24
N LYS A 212 17.46 -3.10 -15.45
CA LYS A 212 18.80 -2.52 -15.28
C LYS A 212 19.01 -1.90 -13.91
N GLU A 213 17.95 -1.35 -13.37
CA GLU A 213 17.97 -0.60 -12.12
C GLU A 213 16.65 -0.74 -11.39
N MET A 214 16.70 -0.77 -10.07
CA MET A 214 15.52 -0.75 -9.20
C MET A 214 15.75 0.26 -8.07
N THR A 215 14.73 1.10 -7.84
CA THR A 215 14.74 2.08 -6.75
C THR A 215 13.42 2.02 -6.00
N VAL A 216 13.47 2.04 -4.65
CA VAL A 216 12.30 2.21 -3.78
C VAL A 216 12.46 3.52 -3.01
N GLN A 217 11.45 4.36 -3.05
CA GLN A 217 11.43 5.66 -2.39
C GLN A 217 10.24 5.79 -1.46
N ALA A 218 10.46 6.35 -0.28
CA ALA A 218 9.40 6.82 0.61
C ALA A 218 9.12 8.30 0.32
N ARG A 219 7.84 8.68 0.30
CA ARG A 219 7.42 10.06 0.32
C ARG A 219 7.16 10.48 1.77
N GLN A 220 7.70 11.63 2.16
CA GLN A 220 7.31 12.26 3.42
C GLN A 220 5.99 13.01 3.22
N CYS A 221 5.04 12.77 4.10
CA CYS A 221 3.75 13.45 4.08
C CYS A 221 3.15 13.49 5.49
N ASP A 222 2.29 14.48 5.70
CA ASP A 222 1.62 14.71 6.97
C ASP A 222 0.16 14.30 6.89
N TYR A 223 -0.30 13.59 7.90
CA TYR A 223 -1.69 13.21 8.12
C TYR A 223 -2.18 13.74 9.46
N THR A 224 -3.47 14.05 9.54
CA THR A 224 -4.12 14.32 10.82
C THR A 224 -4.37 13.00 11.56
N LEU A 225 -4.82 11.97 10.84
CA LEU A 225 -5.18 10.69 11.43
C LEU A 225 -4.81 9.52 10.51
N LEU A 226 -4.14 8.51 11.06
CA LEU A 226 -4.01 7.18 10.49
C LEU A 226 -4.75 6.17 11.36
N ILE A 227 -5.56 5.31 10.74
CA ILE A 227 -6.35 4.28 11.42
C ILE A 227 -5.81 2.91 11.01
N TYR A 228 -5.38 2.12 11.98
CA TYR A 228 -4.90 0.75 11.78
C TYR A 228 -5.82 -0.25 12.46
N GLY A 229 -5.94 -1.44 11.90
CA GLY A 229 -6.70 -2.50 12.52
C GLY A 229 -6.80 -3.77 11.68
N ASP A 230 -7.70 -4.63 12.11
CA ASP A 230 -8.04 -5.90 11.49
C ASP A 230 -9.24 -5.78 10.52
N SER A 231 -10.02 -6.84 10.36
CA SER A 231 -11.22 -6.90 9.53
C SER A 231 -12.31 -5.91 9.94
N ILE A 232 -12.40 -5.54 11.21
CA ILE A 232 -13.36 -4.53 11.70
C ILE A 232 -13.01 -3.14 11.15
N THR A 233 -11.74 -2.90 10.89
CA THR A 233 -11.20 -1.68 10.27
C THR A 233 -11.15 -1.77 8.75
N GLU A 234 -11.33 -2.95 8.16
CA GLU A 234 -11.35 -3.19 6.71
C GLU A 234 -12.81 -3.25 6.21
N PRO A 235 -13.43 -2.12 5.81
CA PRO A 235 -14.85 -2.13 5.47
C PRO A 235 -15.17 -2.81 4.13
N ASP A 236 -14.19 -2.95 3.26
CA ASP A 236 -14.40 -3.34 1.87
C ASP A 236 -15.00 -4.71 1.67
N ASP A 237 -14.64 -5.66 2.53
CA ASP A 237 -15.13 -7.01 2.45
C ASP A 237 -16.46 -7.18 3.18
N TYR A 238 -16.85 -6.22 4.01
CA TYR A 238 -17.99 -6.34 4.92
C TYR A 238 -19.12 -5.36 4.62
N TYR A 239 -18.93 -4.39 3.72
CA TYR A 239 -19.97 -3.43 3.35
C TYR A 239 -20.31 -3.53 1.86
N PRO A 240 -21.61 -3.57 1.49
CA PRO A 240 -22.05 -3.38 0.11
C PRO A 240 -21.56 -2.04 -0.44
N ALA A 241 -21.25 -1.97 -1.72
CA ALA A 241 -20.82 -0.73 -2.37
C ALA A 241 -21.81 0.43 -2.16
N ALA A 242 -23.12 0.12 -2.13
CA ALA A 242 -24.19 1.11 -1.94
C ALA A 242 -24.21 1.79 -0.56
N ILE A 243 -23.58 1.19 0.44
CA ILE A 243 -23.51 1.72 1.81
C ILE A 243 -22.07 1.76 2.34
N PHE A 244 -21.11 1.70 1.45
CA PHE A 244 -19.69 1.72 1.84
C PHE A 244 -19.32 2.99 2.61
N ASP A 245 -19.89 4.13 2.27
CA ASP A 245 -19.73 5.41 2.94
C ASP A 245 -20.24 5.45 4.40
N LYS A 246 -21.00 4.42 4.79
CA LYS A 246 -21.60 4.32 6.13
C LYS A 246 -20.80 3.47 7.12
N ASN A 247 -19.66 2.91 6.71
CA ASN A 247 -18.77 2.24 7.65
C ASN A 247 -18.12 3.26 8.61
N TRP A 248 -17.78 2.83 9.83
CA TRP A 248 -17.28 3.74 10.87
C TRP A 248 -15.96 4.42 10.52
N VAL A 249 -15.09 3.74 9.78
CA VAL A 249 -13.80 4.28 9.34
C VAL A 249 -14.01 5.43 8.37
N LYS A 250 -14.88 5.23 7.37
CA LYS A 250 -15.21 6.27 6.39
C LYS A 250 -15.90 7.45 7.03
N LEU A 251 -16.81 7.21 7.97
CA LEU A 251 -17.46 8.28 8.74
C LEU A 251 -16.44 9.11 9.53
N ILE A 252 -15.40 8.49 10.11
CA ILE A 252 -14.33 9.24 10.77
C ILE A 252 -13.51 10.04 9.74
N ILE A 253 -13.02 9.39 8.68
CA ILE A 253 -12.17 10.02 7.66
C ILE A 253 -12.85 11.25 7.05
N ASP A 254 -14.15 11.17 6.78
CA ASP A 254 -14.91 12.28 6.17
C ASP A 254 -15.13 13.46 7.12
N ASN A 255 -14.96 13.27 8.41
CA ASN A 255 -15.21 14.29 9.42
C ASN A 255 -13.96 14.80 10.15
N VAL A 256 -12.80 14.16 9.96
CA VAL A 256 -11.53 14.63 10.50
C VAL A 256 -10.97 15.76 9.62
N PRO A 257 -10.51 16.88 10.20
CA PRO A 257 -9.89 17.95 9.41
C PRO A 257 -8.55 17.51 8.85
N GLY A 258 -8.28 17.90 7.60
CA GLY A 258 -7.02 17.56 6.93
C GLY A 258 -7.02 16.15 6.33
N LYS A 259 -5.85 15.53 6.27
CA LYS A 259 -5.70 14.19 5.67
C LYS A 259 -5.93 13.11 6.69
N ALA A 260 -6.79 12.16 6.36
CA ALA A 260 -6.96 10.94 7.14
C ALA A 260 -6.97 9.71 6.21
N ALA A 261 -6.47 8.59 6.70
CA ALA A 261 -6.46 7.33 5.97
C ALA A 261 -6.55 6.14 6.91
N ALA A 262 -6.93 4.99 6.36
CA ALA A 262 -7.02 3.76 7.11
C ALA A 262 -6.27 2.60 6.43
N SER A 263 -5.78 1.70 7.27
CA SER A 263 -5.05 0.50 6.92
C SER A 263 -5.57 -0.68 7.74
N GLY A 264 -6.81 -1.11 7.44
CA GLY A 264 -7.42 -2.32 7.99
C GLY A 264 -7.13 -3.53 7.11
N ARG A 265 -6.99 -4.72 7.71
CA ARG A 265 -6.81 -5.98 7.00
C ARG A 265 -7.39 -7.14 7.80
N GLY A 266 -8.27 -7.93 7.16
CA GLY A 266 -8.87 -9.13 7.75
C GLY A 266 -7.84 -10.13 8.26
N GLY A 267 -8.09 -10.69 9.43
CA GLY A 267 -7.20 -11.66 10.07
C GLY A 267 -5.94 -11.07 10.72
N THR A 268 -5.68 -9.78 10.60
CA THR A 268 -4.48 -9.14 11.16
C THR A 268 -4.42 -9.27 12.68
N GLN A 269 -3.23 -9.58 13.19
CA GLN A 269 -2.84 -9.55 14.59
C GLN A 269 -1.91 -8.37 14.89
N ILE A 270 -1.69 -8.07 16.16
CA ILE A 270 -0.90 -6.91 16.59
C ILE A 270 0.54 -6.88 16.05
N GLY A 271 1.17 -8.05 15.87
CA GLY A 271 2.52 -8.14 15.29
C GLY A 271 2.61 -7.56 13.88
N GLU A 272 1.58 -7.78 13.06
CA GLU A 272 1.50 -7.20 11.71
C GLU A 272 1.21 -5.70 11.73
N ILE A 273 0.41 -5.22 12.71
CA ILE A 273 0.20 -3.79 12.94
C ILE A 273 1.53 -3.12 13.29
N LEU A 274 2.29 -3.68 14.21
CA LEU A 274 3.62 -3.19 14.61
C LEU A 274 4.57 -3.12 13.40
N LEU A 275 4.58 -4.15 12.57
CA LEU A 275 5.41 -4.17 11.36
C LEU A 275 5.02 -3.03 10.40
N ARG A 276 3.72 -2.83 10.16
CA ARG A 276 3.22 -1.75 9.30
C ARG A 276 3.58 -0.37 9.84
N ILE A 277 3.26 -0.10 11.08
CA ILE A 277 3.51 1.18 11.73
C ILE A 277 5.00 1.53 11.72
N LYS A 278 5.87 0.55 12.01
CA LYS A 278 7.34 0.75 11.94
C LYS A 278 7.86 1.06 10.54
N ASN A 279 7.17 0.60 9.52
CA ASN A 279 7.51 0.90 8.12
C ASN A 279 6.86 2.19 7.59
N GLU A 280 5.85 2.72 8.25
CA GLU A 280 5.09 3.88 7.76
C GLU A 280 5.40 5.16 8.53
N LEU A 281 5.27 5.18 9.85
CA LEU A 281 5.38 6.40 10.65
C LEU A 281 6.71 7.16 10.54
N PRO A 282 7.87 6.54 10.25
CA PRO A 282 9.09 7.31 10.00
C PRO A 282 9.00 8.26 8.79
N TYR A 283 8.04 8.06 7.90
CA TYR A 283 7.89 8.84 6.66
C TYR A 283 6.50 9.47 6.53
N VAL A 284 5.48 8.79 7.04
CA VAL A 284 4.10 9.29 7.05
C VAL A 284 3.80 9.80 8.46
N HIS A 285 4.10 11.08 8.69
CA HIS A 285 3.85 11.70 9.97
C HIS A 285 2.34 11.85 10.17
N SER A 286 1.83 11.40 11.30
CA SER A 286 0.44 11.56 11.67
C SER A 286 0.30 12.18 13.04
N LYS A 287 -0.59 13.17 13.18
CA LYS A 287 -0.88 13.76 14.49
C LYS A 287 -1.46 12.70 15.44
N TYR A 288 -2.42 11.93 14.95
CA TYR A 288 -3.05 10.83 15.70
C TYR A 288 -2.85 9.50 14.97
N VAL A 289 -2.60 8.45 15.73
CA VAL A 289 -2.56 7.05 15.24
C VAL A 289 -3.59 6.26 16.04
N MET A 290 -4.71 5.95 15.40
CA MET A 290 -5.80 5.17 15.96
C MET A 290 -5.63 3.69 15.65
N VAL A 291 -5.78 2.84 16.67
CA VAL A 291 -5.63 1.38 16.50
C VAL A 291 -6.82 0.66 17.14
N THR A 292 -7.43 -0.26 16.36
CA THR A 292 -8.48 -1.18 16.84
C THR A 292 -8.00 -2.59 16.51
N ILE A 293 -7.58 -3.35 17.51
CA ILE A 293 -6.95 -4.68 17.34
C ILE A 293 -7.20 -5.59 18.51
N GLY A 294 -7.37 -6.89 18.25
CA GLY A 294 -7.52 -7.92 19.25
C GLY A 294 -8.64 -8.91 18.98
N THR A 295 -9.43 -8.73 17.92
CA THR A 295 -10.47 -9.69 17.52
C THR A 295 -9.88 -11.02 17.08
N ASN A 296 -8.67 -11.01 16.51
CA ASN A 296 -7.94 -12.19 16.01
C ASN A 296 -6.88 -12.70 17.00
N ASP A 297 -7.05 -12.46 18.29
CA ASP A 297 -6.10 -12.80 19.34
C ASP A 297 -4.71 -12.11 19.21
N GLY A 298 -3.71 -12.61 19.93
CA GLY A 298 -2.32 -12.18 19.85
C GLY A 298 -1.96 -10.93 20.66
N ASN A 299 -2.93 -10.22 21.27
CA ASN A 299 -2.64 -9.09 22.14
C ASN A 299 -2.03 -9.56 23.46
N THR A 300 -0.94 -8.90 23.86
CA THR A 300 -0.33 -9.01 25.18
C THR A 300 -0.04 -7.62 25.71
N GLU A 301 0.15 -7.49 27.03
CA GLU A 301 0.53 -6.21 27.63
C GLU A 301 1.87 -5.71 27.07
N GLU A 302 2.77 -6.62 26.70
CA GLU A 302 4.07 -6.28 26.16
C GLU A 302 3.94 -5.66 24.77
N ASN A 303 3.27 -6.35 23.82
CA ASN A 303 3.16 -5.86 22.45
C ASN A 303 2.25 -4.64 22.32
N LEU A 304 1.21 -4.50 23.15
CA LEU A 304 0.41 -3.28 23.23
C LEU A 304 1.23 -2.10 23.81
N SER A 305 2.10 -2.38 24.78
CA SER A 305 3.02 -1.34 25.30
C SER A 305 4.02 -0.93 24.23
N GLU A 306 4.63 -1.89 23.53
CA GLU A 306 5.56 -1.63 22.40
C GLU A 306 4.90 -0.76 21.33
N LEU A 307 3.67 -1.07 20.96
CA LEU A 307 2.88 -0.30 19.99
C LEU A 307 2.72 1.15 20.43
N VAL A 308 2.26 1.37 21.65
CA VAL A 308 2.05 2.71 22.21
C VAL A 308 3.35 3.49 22.33
N GLU A 309 4.39 2.86 22.88
CA GLU A 309 5.71 3.46 23.03
C GLU A 309 6.32 3.86 21.67
N TYR A 310 6.17 3.01 20.67
CA TYR A 310 6.67 3.31 19.33
C TYR A 310 5.93 4.50 18.70
N ILE A 311 4.59 4.55 18.78
CA ILE A 311 3.79 5.67 18.26
C ILE A 311 4.20 6.98 18.93
N LEU A 312 4.33 6.98 20.28
CA LEU A 312 4.80 8.15 21.04
C LEU A 312 6.22 8.58 20.63
N ALA A 313 7.13 7.62 20.42
CA ALA A 313 8.50 7.90 19.99
C ALA A 313 8.58 8.54 18.59
N GLN A 314 7.58 8.31 17.73
CA GLN A 314 7.46 8.98 16.44
C GLN A 314 6.81 10.37 16.54
N GLY A 315 6.46 10.84 17.74
CA GLY A 315 5.81 12.15 17.96
C GLY A 315 4.31 12.16 17.68
N SER A 316 3.70 11.00 17.46
CA SER A 316 2.26 10.84 17.24
C SER A 316 1.52 10.59 18.55
N ILE A 317 0.23 10.93 18.58
CA ILE A 317 -0.65 10.66 19.70
C ILE A 317 -1.39 9.34 19.46
N PRO A 318 -1.14 8.29 20.27
CA PRO A 318 -1.84 7.03 20.12
C PRO A 318 -3.28 7.13 20.62
N VAL A 319 -4.21 6.55 19.83
CA VAL A 319 -5.62 6.36 20.19
C VAL A 319 -5.89 4.86 20.14
N LEU A 320 -5.97 4.19 21.27
CA LEU A 320 -6.12 2.75 21.37
C LEU A 320 -7.55 2.38 21.73
N ASN A 321 -8.33 1.93 20.75
CA ASN A 321 -9.75 1.63 20.92
C ASN A 321 -9.99 0.27 21.56
N ASN A 322 -11.10 0.13 22.30
CA ASN A 322 -11.67 -1.17 22.61
C ASN A 322 -12.22 -1.81 21.33
N ILE A 323 -12.12 -3.13 21.20
CA ILE A 323 -12.83 -3.85 20.16
C ILE A 323 -14.32 -3.92 20.49
N PRO A 324 -15.21 -3.94 19.48
CA PRO A 324 -16.66 -4.06 19.71
C PRO A 324 -17.02 -5.38 20.40
N SER A 325 -18.18 -5.41 21.04
CA SER A 325 -18.75 -6.66 21.61
C SER A 325 -18.96 -7.71 20.52
N ASN A 326 -18.77 -8.97 20.85
CA ASN A 326 -18.86 -10.08 19.91
C ASN A 326 -19.57 -11.31 20.50
N GLU A 327 -19.94 -12.25 19.65
CA GLU A 327 -20.68 -13.46 20.00
C GLU A 327 -19.98 -14.40 20.99
N HIS A 328 -18.66 -14.27 21.16
CA HIS A 328 -17.87 -15.12 22.05
C HIS A 328 -17.56 -14.47 23.38
N ASN A 329 -17.93 -13.19 23.57
CA ASN A 329 -17.55 -12.36 24.70
C ASN A 329 -16.02 -12.25 24.94
N SER A 330 -15.21 -12.60 23.95
CA SER A 330 -13.73 -12.54 24.05
C SER A 330 -13.22 -11.11 24.19
N GLN A 331 -13.99 -10.12 23.75
CA GLN A 331 -13.66 -8.69 23.93
C GLN A 331 -13.51 -8.27 25.39
N VAL A 332 -14.15 -8.95 26.34
CA VAL A 332 -14.10 -8.55 27.76
C VAL A 332 -12.67 -8.57 28.29
N GLU A 333 -11.94 -9.65 28.08
CA GLU A 333 -10.54 -9.78 28.49
C GLU A 333 -9.61 -8.88 27.67
N VAL A 334 -9.80 -8.85 26.36
CA VAL A 334 -9.02 -7.99 25.45
C VAL A 334 -9.16 -6.52 25.85
N ASN A 335 -10.38 -6.07 26.05
CA ASN A 335 -10.66 -4.68 26.41
C ASN A 335 -10.17 -4.32 27.83
N ALA A 336 -10.22 -5.25 28.77
CA ALA A 336 -9.62 -5.05 30.09
C ALA A 336 -8.10 -4.80 30.01
N MET A 337 -7.41 -5.53 29.12
CA MET A 337 -5.98 -5.33 28.83
C MET A 337 -5.74 -3.96 28.16
N ILE A 338 -6.52 -3.62 27.13
CA ILE A 338 -6.46 -2.32 26.45
C ILE A 338 -6.66 -1.17 27.45
N ASP A 339 -7.65 -1.28 28.35
CA ASP A 339 -7.92 -0.29 29.39
C ASP A 339 -6.75 -0.15 30.39
N LYS A 340 -6.06 -1.25 30.68
CA LYS A 340 -4.85 -1.22 31.52
C LYS A 340 -3.72 -0.45 30.83
N ILE A 341 -3.50 -0.70 29.56
CA ILE A 341 -2.50 0.01 28.75
C ILE A 341 -2.84 1.49 28.62
N ARG A 342 -4.10 1.84 28.34
CA ARG A 342 -4.53 3.25 28.29
C ARG A 342 -4.25 3.98 29.61
N ARG A 343 -4.57 3.36 30.75
CA ARG A 343 -4.25 3.94 32.07
C ARG A 343 -2.74 4.07 32.30
N LYS A 344 -1.96 3.08 31.89
CA LYS A 344 -0.49 3.08 32.05
C LYS A 344 0.17 4.26 31.35
N TYR A 345 -0.28 4.59 30.14
CA TYR A 345 0.33 5.64 29.31
C TYR A 345 -0.47 6.96 29.32
N GLY A 346 -1.60 7.04 29.98
CA GLY A 346 -2.45 8.24 30.00
C GLY A 346 -3.03 8.61 28.63
N ILE A 347 -3.26 7.60 27.78
CA ILE A 347 -3.80 7.77 26.43
C ILE A 347 -5.30 7.50 26.39
N LYS A 348 -5.95 7.94 25.30
CA LYS A 348 -7.37 7.74 25.05
C LYS A 348 -7.64 6.65 24.02
N GLY A 349 -8.90 6.31 23.85
CA GLY A 349 -9.43 5.43 22.81
C GLY A 349 -10.93 5.27 22.95
N ALA A 350 -11.60 5.02 21.84
CA ALA A 350 -13.05 4.85 21.82
C ALA A 350 -13.48 3.51 22.44
N ARG A 351 -14.54 3.56 23.23
CA ARG A 351 -15.16 2.41 23.89
C ARG A 351 -16.19 1.76 22.97
N PHE A 352 -15.73 1.11 21.89
CA PHE A 352 -16.63 0.48 20.90
C PHE A 352 -17.49 -0.64 21.49
N ASP A 353 -17.02 -1.28 22.53
CA ASP A 353 -17.75 -2.29 23.29
C ASP A 353 -19.06 -1.77 23.91
N ILE A 354 -19.09 -0.53 24.35
CA ILE A 354 -20.27 0.06 25.01
C ILE A 354 -21.48 0.16 24.06
N PRO A 355 -21.40 0.87 22.92
CA PRO A 355 -22.53 1.05 22.04
C PRO A 355 -22.91 -0.23 21.25
N THR A 356 -22.06 -1.26 21.26
CA THR A 356 -22.29 -2.53 20.55
C THR A 356 -22.72 -3.66 21.49
N SER A 357 -22.86 -3.41 22.79
CA SER A 357 -23.38 -4.36 23.76
C SER A 357 -24.83 -4.09 24.13
N LEU A 358 -25.57 -5.17 24.41
CA LEU A 358 -27.03 -5.16 24.66
C LEU A 358 -27.41 -4.26 25.84
N ALA A 359 -26.65 -4.34 26.94
CA ALA A 359 -26.85 -3.55 28.14
C ALA A 359 -25.97 -2.28 28.17
N HIS A 360 -25.26 -1.94 27.12
CA HIS A 360 -24.26 -0.88 27.08
C HIS A 360 -23.19 -0.98 28.19
N ASP A 361 -22.83 -2.20 28.54
CA ASP A 361 -21.85 -2.53 29.57
C ASP A 361 -20.55 -3.18 29.04
N GLY A 362 -20.43 -3.31 27.71
CA GLY A 362 -19.28 -3.87 27.04
C GLY A 362 -19.20 -5.40 27.07
N LYS A 363 -20.30 -6.10 27.40
CA LYS A 363 -20.31 -7.55 27.53
C LYS A 363 -21.08 -8.22 26.40
N GLU A 364 -22.33 -8.58 26.64
CA GLU A 364 -23.17 -9.30 25.69
C GLU A 364 -23.40 -8.46 24.41
N VAL A 365 -23.14 -9.04 23.25
CA VAL A 365 -23.31 -8.34 21.98
C VAL A 365 -24.78 -7.98 21.69
N ASP A 366 -25.02 -6.74 21.27
CA ASP A 366 -26.30 -6.36 20.64
C ASP A 366 -26.26 -6.82 19.16
N GLU A 367 -26.84 -7.97 18.86
CA GLU A 367 -26.88 -8.54 17.51
C GLU A 367 -27.45 -7.56 16.46
N SER A 368 -28.31 -6.61 16.87
CA SER A 368 -28.84 -5.60 15.95
C SER A 368 -27.79 -4.62 15.43
N THR A 369 -26.61 -4.60 16.03
CA THR A 369 -25.47 -3.77 15.63
C THR A 369 -24.43 -4.52 14.77
N MET A 370 -24.63 -5.82 14.55
CA MET A 370 -23.67 -6.69 13.86
C MET A 370 -24.31 -7.31 12.61
N TRP A 371 -23.46 -7.85 11.73
CA TRP A 371 -23.91 -8.64 10.59
C TRP A 371 -24.34 -10.03 11.07
N VAL A 372 -25.65 -10.23 11.28
CA VAL A 372 -26.24 -11.50 11.71
C VAL A 372 -26.79 -12.32 10.55
N GLU A 373 -27.11 -11.66 9.44
CA GLU A 373 -27.57 -12.28 8.20
C GLU A 373 -26.42 -12.36 7.20
N GLU A 374 -26.55 -13.29 6.27
CA GLU A 374 -25.53 -13.55 5.28
C GLU A 374 -25.26 -12.33 4.39
N TYR A 375 -24.12 -11.71 4.60
CA TYR A 375 -23.53 -10.83 3.63
C TYR A 375 -22.15 -11.41 3.24
N ARG A 376 -22.05 -11.94 2.03
CA ARG A 376 -20.82 -12.42 1.37
C ARG A 376 -20.12 -13.65 2.00
N PHE A 377 -20.02 -13.76 3.32
CA PHE A 377 -19.27 -14.82 4.02
C PHE A 377 -20.06 -15.51 5.14
N GLY A 378 -21.35 -15.27 5.25
CA GLY A 378 -22.21 -15.77 6.33
C GLY A 378 -22.43 -14.73 7.44
N SER A 379 -22.97 -15.17 8.56
CA SER A 379 -23.21 -14.28 9.69
C SER A 379 -21.93 -14.02 10.47
N TYR A 380 -21.60 -12.72 10.68
CA TYR A 380 -20.42 -12.28 11.41
C TYR A 380 -20.85 -11.37 12.57
N ARG A 381 -21.22 -11.98 13.70
CA ARG A 381 -21.68 -11.27 14.90
C ARG A 381 -20.56 -10.53 15.66
N HIS A 382 -19.42 -10.36 15.05
CA HIS A 382 -18.31 -9.53 15.52
C HIS A 382 -17.93 -8.43 14.54
N HIS A 383 -18.61 -8.35 13.40
CA HIS A 383 -18.42 -7.26 12.44
C HIS A 383 -19.63 -6.31 12.47
N PRO A 384 -19.40 -5.00 12.72
CA PRO A 384 -20.47 -4.03 12.82
C PRO A 384 -21.18 -3.85 11.47
N ASN A 385 -22.52 -3.88 11.48
CA ASN A 385 -23.35 -3.46 10.37
C ASN A 385 -23.45 -1.91 10.31
N GLU A 386 -24.30 -1.36 9.43
CA GLU A 386 -24.48 0.09 9.31
C GLU A 386 -24.86 0.76 10.65
N LYS A 387 -25.75 0.14 11.43
CA LYS A 387 -26.14 0.66 12.76
C LYS A 387 -24.96 0.64 13.71
N GLY A 388 -24.25 -0.48 13.82
CA GLY A 388 -23.08 -0.63 14.68
C GLY A 388 -21.95 0.33 14.28
N ALA A 389 -21.65 0.45 13.01
CA ALA A 389 -20.68 1.39 12.49
C ALA A 389 -20.99 2.84 12.86
N ARG A 390 -22.25 3.25 12.71
CA ARG A 390 -22.69 4.58 13.13
C ARG A 390 -22.51 4.82 14.63
N LEU A 391 -22.86 3.83 15.44
CA LEU A 391 -22.71 3.93 16.91
C LEU A 391 -21.24 4.00 17.30
N MET A 392 -20.35 3.22 16.66
CA MET A 392 -18.90 3.30 16.88
C MET A 392 -18.36 4.69 16.51
N TYR A 393 -18.75 5.23 15.36
CA TYR A 393 -18.39 6.60 14.98
C TYR A 393 -18.85 7.62 16.02
N LEU A 394 -20.12 7.57 16.46
CA LEU A 394 -20.63 8.48 17.50
C LEU A 394 -19.87 8.34 18.81
N GLN A 395 -19.42 7.13 19.15
CA GLN A 395 -18.60 6.90 20.34
C GLN A 395 -17.24 7.60 20.23
N THR A 396 -16.66 7.72 19.05
CA THR A 396 -15.40 8.48 18.89
C THR A 396 -15.56 9.97 19.14
N LEU A 397 -16.73 10.54 18.82
CA LEU A 397 -17.05 11.94 19.15
C LEU A 397 -17.14 12.20 20.65
N VAL A 398 -17.45 11.15 21.43
CA VAL A 398 -17.55 11.25 22.90
C VAL A 398 -16.20 11.04 23.55
N ASP A 399 -15.46 9.99 23.15
CA ASP A 399 -14.26 9.53 23.85
C ASP A 399 -12.98 10.22 23.38
N VAL A 400 -12.92 10.63 22.10
CA VAL A 400 -11.74 11.20 21.46
C VAL A 400 -12.09 12.39 20.54
N PRO A 401 -12.86 13.38 21.03
CA PRO A 401 -13.34 14.50 20.21
C PRO A 401 -12.22 15.32 19.57
N GLU A 402 -11.02 15.31 20.17
CA GLU A 402 -9.85 16.07 19.70
C GLU A 402 -9.34 15.66 18.32
N ILE A 403 -9.71 14.49 17.80
CA ILE A 403 -9.35 14.11 16.43
C ILE A 403 -10.15 14.89 15.37
N TYR A 404 -11.23 15.53 15.78
CA TYR A 404 -12.12 16.33 14.91
C TYR A 404 -11.88 17.85 15.04
N GLU A 405 -10.93 18.25 15.86
CA GLU A 405 -10.50 19.64 16.06
C GLU A 405 -9.22 19.93 15.23
#